data_d2765b458fdf53cd9c8f3da0e581195e
#
_entry.id   d2765b458fdf53cd9c8f3da0e581195e
#
_cell.length_a   1.000
_cell.length_b   1.000
_cell.length_c   1.000
_cell.angle_alpha   90.00
_cell.angle_beta   90.00
_cell.angle_gamma   90.00
#
_symmetry.space_group_name_H-M   'P 1'
#
loop_
_entity.id
_entity.type
_entity.pdbx_description
1 polymer ?
#
loop_
_entity_poly.entity_id
_entity_poly.type
_entity_poly.pdbx_seq_one_letter_code
_entity_poly.pdbx_strand_id
1 'polypeptide(L)'
;MIDRYSRPAMKQVWSDENKYLKWMEVELAACEAWTVEGVVPEEDMAKLRGAKYNHTRMLEIFETTRHDVTAFLSSITESMGLEGRWLHLGLTSNDMLDTGLNLQLVEAGSLLQIEMDRAIAALAAKAVEHKDTLAM
;
A
#
# COMPACT_ATOMS: atom_id res chain seq x y z
N MET A 1 -14.19 -6.77 0.48
CA MET A 1 -14.11 -8.15 1.03
C MET A 1 -15.33 -8.42 1.91
N ILE A 2 -15.83 -9.66 2.00
CA ILE A 2 -17.00 -9.97 2.86
C ILE A 2 -16.52 -10.07 4.30
N ASP A 3 -17.00 -9.21 5.17
CA ASP A 3 -16.50 -9.03 6.55
C ASP A 3 -16.47 -10.31 7.36
N ARG A 4 -17.54 -11.11 7.32
CA ARG A 4 -17.64 -12.36 8.09
C ARG A 4 -16.68 -13.47 7.67
N TYR A 5 -16.02 -13.31 6.50
CA TYR A 5 -15.06 -14.29 5.97
C TYR A 5 -13.63 -13.75 5.96
N SER A 6 -13.41 -12.55 6.51
CA SER A 6 -12.11 -11.88 6.49
C SER A 6 -11.55 -11.78 7.90
N ARG A 7 -10.28 -12.13 8.06
CA ARG A 7 -9.55 -11.79 9.28
C ARG A 7 -9.20 -10.30 9.27
N PRO A 8 -9.21 -9.61 10.43
CA PRO A 8 -8.96 -8.17 10.49
C PRO A 8 -7.66 -7.73 9.81
N ALA A 9 -6.56 -8.46 10.01
CA ALA A 9 -5.27 -8.14 9.38
C ALA A 9 -5.34 -8.20 7.84
N MET A 10 -5.94 -9.24 7.28
CA MET A 10 -6.08 -9.37 5.82
C MET A 10 -7.06 -8.32 5.26
N LYS A 11 -8.12 -7.98 6.02
CA LYS A 11 -9.04 -6.91 5.64
C LYS A 11 -8.32 -5.56 5.56
N GLN A 12 -7.41 -5.28 6.51
CA GLN A 12 -6.62 -4.05 6.51
C GLN A 12 -5.72 -3.95 5.29
N VAL A 13 -5.04 -5.03 4.91
CA VAL A 13 -4.21 -5.05 3.69
C VAL A 13 -5.00 -4.61 2.46
N TRP A 14 -6.25 -5.05 2.34
CA TRP A 14 -7.11 -4.76 1.18
C TRP A 14 -8.08 -3.58 1.41
N SER A 15 -7.83 -2.75 2.41
CA SER A 15 -8.60 -1.52 2.62
C SER A 15 -8.22 -0.44 1.60
N ASP A 16 -9.16 0.47 1.31
CA ASP A 16 -8.87 1.64 0.47
C ASP A 16 -7.80 2.52 1.13
N GLU A 17 -7.82 2.64 2.45
CA GLU A 17 -6.80 3.37 3.19
C GLU A 17 -5.39 2.82 2.90
N ASN A 18 -5.18 1.50 3.05
CA ASN A 18 -3.89 0.88 2.77
C ASN A 18 -3.50 1.01 1.29
N LYS A 19 -4.46 0.87 0.37
CA LYS A 19 -4.22 1.09 -1.06
C LYS A 19 -3.61 2.48 -1.33
N TYR A 20 -4.23 3.53 -0.81
CA TYR A 20 -3.73 4.89 -1.02
C TYR A 20 -2.42 5.19 -0.27
N LEU A 21 -2.19 4.53 0.88
CA LEU A 21 -0.88 4.59 1.53
C LEU A 21 0.21 3.96 0.65
N LYS A 22 -0.09 2.83 -0.03
CA LYS A 22 0.86 2.23 -0.98
C LYS A 22 1.11 3.10 -2.21
N TRP A 23 0.11 3.79 -2.71
CA TRP A 23 0.30 4.76 -3.78
C TRP A 23 1.22 5.92 -3.34
N MET A 24 1.02 6.43 -2.11
CA MET A 24 1.91 7.44 -1.55
C MET A 24 3.35 6.93 -1.40
N GLU A 25 3.52 5.68 -0.94
CA GLU A 25 4.83 5.05 -0.79
C GLU A 25 5.58 4.99 -2.13
N VAL A 26 4.89 4.63 -3.22
CA VAL A 26 5.47 4.59 -4.58
C VAL A 26 5.86 5.99 -5.05
N GLU A 27 4.98 6.99 -4.88
CA GLU A 27 5.25 8.38 -5.29
C GLU A 27 6.45 8.96 -4.55
N LEU A 28 6.53 8.75 -3.23
CA LEU A 28 7.66 9.24 -2.44
C LEU A 28 8.96 8.52 -2.79
N ALA A 29 8.94 7.21 -3.03
CA ALA A 29 10.11 6.46 -3.46
C ALA A 29 10.64 6.94 -4.82
N ALA A 30 9.75 7.28 -5.76
CA ALA A 30 10.14 7.87 -7.04
C ALA A 30 10.78 9.26 -6.85
N CYS A 31 10.20 10.11 -5.99
CA CYS A 31 10.78 11.42 -5.67
C CYS A 31 12.16 11.28 -5.00
N GLU A 32 12.33 10.29 -4.10
CA GLU A 32 13.62 10.00 -3.48
C GLU A 32 14.68 9.57 -4.51
N ALA A 33 14.30 8.72 -5.47
CA ALA A 33 15.18 8.34 -6.56
C ALA A 33 15.60 9.56 -7.40
N TRP A 34 14.67 10.45 -7.74
CA TRP A 34 14.96 11.70 -8.42
C TRP A 34 15.82 12.66 -7.59
N THR A 35 15.74 12.58 -6.26
CA THR A 35 16.62 13.36 -5.37
C THR A 35 18.06 12.86 -5.46
N VAL A 36 18.26 11.54 -5.48
CA VAL A 36 19.60 10.93 -5.67
C VAL A 36 20.21 11.34 -7.02
N GLU A 37 19.39 11.45 -8.06
CA GLU A 37 19.82 11.91 -9.40
C GLU A 37 19.99 13.44 -9.49
N GLY A 38 19.73 14.17 -8.40
CA GLY A 38 19.89 15.64 -8.35
C GLY A 38 18.80 16.43 -9.07
N VAL A 39 17.69 15.79 -9.44
CA VAL A 39 16.54 16.44 -10.11
C VAL A 39 15.60 17.10 -9.08
N VAL A 40 15.26 16.39 -8.01
CA VAL A 40 14.46 16.91 -6.89
C VAL A 40 15.41 17.46 -5.83
N PRO A 41 15.29 18.74 -5.43
CA PRO A 41 16.09 19.29 -4.34
C PRO A 41 15.79 18.59 -3.01
N GLU A 42 16.81 18.33 -2.18
CA GLU A 42 16.64 17.70 -0.86
C GLU A 42 15.70 18.50 0.06
N GLU A 43 15.71 19.83 -0.04
CA GLU A 43 14.80 20.69 0.71
C GLU A 43 13.33 20.49 0.33
N ASP A 44 13.04 20.21 -0.94
CA ASP A 44 11.71 19.88 -1.43
C ASP A 44 11.34 18.44 -1.02
N MET A 45 12.27 17.48 -1.11
CA MET A 45 12.07 16.10 -0.67
C MET A 45 11.76 16.03 0.83
N ALA A 46 12.43 16.84 1.65
CA ALA A 46 12.15 16.91 3.08
C ALA A 46 10.70 17.31 3.38
N LYS A 47 10.10 18.18 2.57
CA LYS A 47 8.68 18.55 2.67
C LYS A 47 7.78 17.46 2.13
N LEU A 48 8.13 16.83 1.00
CA LEU A 48 7.38 15.73 0.39
C LEU A 48 7.21 14.54 1.35
N ARG A 49 8.22 14.19 2.15
CA ARG A 49 8.13 13.15 3.19
C ARG A 49 7.02 13.41 4.22
N GLY A 50 6.61 14.65 4.40
CA GLY A 50 5.49 15.05 5.25
C GLY A 50 4.13 15.09 4.56
N ALA A 51 4.07 14.81 3.26
CA ALA A 51 2.85 14.87 2.46
C ALA A 51 1.81 13.86 2.95
N LYS A 52 0.54 14.26 2.89
CA LYS A 52 -0.59 13.40 3.25
C LYS A 52 -1.71 13.57 2.23
N TYR A 53 -2.33 12.47 1.83
CA TYR A 53 -3.54 12.54 1.05
C TYR A 53 -4.76 12.82 1.94
N ASN A 54 -5.74 13.49 1.38
CA ASN A 54 -7.03 13.73 2.04
C ASN A 54 -8.12 12.93 1.30
N HIS A 55 -8.60 11.86 1.94
CA HIS A 55 -9.56 10.95 1.34
C HIS A 55 -10.87 11.65 0.93
N THR A 56 -11.43 12.49 1.81
CA THR A 56 -12.66 13.22 1.52
C THR A 56 -12.46 14.15 0.33
N ARG A 57 -11.38 14.92 0.33
CA ARG A 57 -11.05 15.83 -0.76
C ARG A 57 -10.79 15.10 -2.08
N MET A 58 -10.12 13.96 -2.01
CA MET A 58 -9.92 13.09 -3.18
C MET A 58 -11.25 12.67 -3.81
N LEU A 59 -12.24 12.25 -3.01
CA LEU A 59 -13.56 11.88 -3.52
C LEU A 59 -14.30 13.06 -4.19
N GLU A 60 -14.22 14.25 -3.60
CA GLU A 60 -14.77 15.47 -4.20
C GLU A 60 -14.14 15.77 -5.57
N ILE A 61 -12.82 15.69 -5.67
CA ILE A 61 -12.08 15.92 -6.92
C ILE A 61 -12.43 14.83 -7.95
N PHE A 62 -12.58 13.59 -7.50
CA PHE A 62 -12.94 12.47 -8.37
C PHE A 62 -14.31 12.68 -9.04
N GLU A 63 -15.29 13.29 -8.37
CA GLU A 63 -16.59 13.59 -8.97
C GLU A 63 -16.48 14.45 -10.23
N THR A 64 -15.46 15.29 -10.31
CA THR A 64 -15.20 16.17 -11.47
C THR A 64 -14.26 15.53 -12.48
N THR A 65 -13.14 14.95 -12.00
CA THR A 65 -12.08 14.46 -12.88
C THR A 65 -12.38 13.08 -13.46
N ARG A 66 -13.16 12.27 -12.75
CA ARG A 66 -13.44 10.86 -13.06
C ARG A 66 -12.15 10.04 -13.25
N HIS A 67 -11.06 10.48 -12.62
CA HIS A 67 -9.75 9.84 -12.69
C HIS A 67 -9.14 9.75 -11.29
N ASP A 68 -8.99 8.53 -10.80
CA ASP A 68 -8.60 8.25 -9.41
C ASP A 68 -7.19 8.73 -9.07
N VAL A 69 -6.21 8.45 -9.94
CA VAL A 69 -4.82 8.91 -9.73
C VAL A 69 -4.73 10.43 -9.71
N THR A 70 -5.40 11.11 -10.65
CA THR A 70 -5.44 12.57 -10.68
C THR A 70 -6.08 13.12 -9.41
N ALA A 71 -7.20 12.53 -8.97
CA ALA A 71 -7.87 12.95 -7.74
C ALA A 71 -7.00 12.74 -6.49
N PHE A 72 -6.31 11.61 -6.42
CA PHE A 72 -5.36 11.30 -5.35
C PHE A 72 -4.24 12.33 -5.29
N LEU A 73 -3.51 12.55 -6.40
CA LEU A 73 -2.40 13.50 -6.47
C LEU A 73 -2.85 14.93 -6.17
N SER A 74 -3.98 15.37 -6.72
CA SER A 74 -4.52 16.70 -6.46
C SER A 74 -4.87 16.90 -4.99
N SER A 75 -5.42 15.89 -4.31
CA SER A 75 -5.75 15.98 -2.89
C SER A 75 -4.52 16.19 -1.99
N ILE A 76 -3.34 15.79 -2.47
CA ILE A 76 -2.06 16.00 -1.79
C ILE A 76 -1.49 17.38 -2.15
N THR A 77 -1.40 17.67 -3.45
CA THR A 77 -0.73 18.89 -3.94
C THR A 77 -1.46 20.17 -3.55
N GLU A 78 -2.80 20.13 -3.39
CA GLU A 78 -3.58 21.28 -2.89
C GLU A 78 -3.13 21.73 -1.47
N SER A 79 -2.59 20.84 -0.66
CA SER A 79 -2.11 21.14 0.70
C SER A 79 -0.62 21.45 0.77
N MET A 80 0.09 21.38 -0.37
CA MET A 80 1.53 21.59 -0.48
C MET A 80 1.85 22.91 -1.20
N GLY A 81 3.12 23.31 -1.13
CA GLY A 81 3.64 24.42 -1.93
C GLY A 81 4.13 23.95 -3.30
N LEU A 82 5.14 24.65 -3.84
CA LEU A 82 5.72 24.36 -5.14
C LEU A 82 6.38 22.98 -5.23
N GLU A 83 6.76 22.40 -4.12
CA GLU A 83 7.32 21.05 -4.01
C GLU A 83 6.36 19.97 -4.50
N GLY A 84 5.05 20.18 -4.41
CA GLY A 84 4.05 19.25 -4.93
C GLY A 84 4.18 18.92 -6.42
N ARG A 85 4.85 19.76 -7.22
CA ARG A 85 5.12 19.54 -8.64
C ARG A 85 5.98 18.30 -8.93
N TRP A 86 6.69 17.80 -7.94
CA TRP A 86 7.58 16.65 -8.09
C TRP A 86 6.87 15.31 -7.98
N LEU A 87 5.66 15.30 -7.40
CA LEU A 87 4.84 14.09 -7.38
C LEU A 87 4.49 13.69 -8.81
N HIS A 88 4.54 12.40 -9.08
CA HIS A 88 4.26 11.77 -10.38
C HIS A 88 5.24 12.13 -11.49
N LEU A 89 6.41 12.69 -11.15
CA LEU A 89 7.44 13.02 -12.14
C LEU A 89 8.00 11.76 -12.79
N GLY A 90 7.77 11.63 -14.10
CA GLY A 90 8.28 10.50 -14.89
C GLY A 90 7.50 9.19 -14.71
N LEU A 91 6.39 9.19 -13.98
CA LEU A 91 5.52 8.04 -13.81
C LEU A 91 4.30 8.12 -14.71
N THR A 92 3.76 6.96 -15.05
CA THR A 92 2.38 6.82 -15.52
C THR A 92 1.49 6.27 -14.40
N SER A 93 0.17 6.39 -14.56
CA SER A 93 -0.77 5.85 -13.57
C SER A 93 -0.51 4.37 -13.27
N ASN A 94 -0.21 3.56 -14.29
CA ASN A 94 0.03 2.13 -14.11
C ASN A 94 1.29 1.83 -13.31
N ASP A 95 2.35 2.64 -13.40
CA ASP A 95 3.56 2.46 -12.58
C ASP A 95 3.22 2.53 -11.10
N MET A 96 2.35 3.45 -10.70
CA MET A 96 1.90 3.61 -9.32
C MET A 96 0.87 2.53 -8.94
N LEU A 97 -0.13 2.27 -9.79
CA LEU A 97 -1.21 1.31 -9.52
C LEU A 97 -0.67 -0.12 -9.34
N ASP A 98 0.13 -0.58 -10.30
CA ASP A 98 0.66 -1.95 -10.30
C ASP A 98 1.70 -2.15 -9.18
N THR A 99 2.58 -1.18 -8.96
CA THR A 99 3.56 -1.25 -7.86
C THR A 99 2.86 -1.23 -6.51
N GLY A 100 1.89 -0.34 -6.30
CA GLY A 100 1.09 -0.29 -5.07
C GLY A 100 0.32 -1.58 -4.81
N LEU A 101 -0.28 -2.17 -5.85
CA LEU A 101 -0.91 -3.49 -5.75
C LEU A 101 0.09 -4.58 -5.36
N ASN A 102 1.29 -4.59 -5.95
CA ASN A 102 2.32 -5.57 -5.60
C ASN A 102 2.78 -5.42 -4.15
N LEU A 103 2.88 -4.20 -3.61
CA LEU A 103 3.15 -3.99 -2.18
C LEU A 103 2.06 -4.61 -1.30
N GLN A 104 0.78 -4.45 -1.63
CA GLN A 104 -0.32 -5.10 -0.92
C GLN A 104 -0.26 -6.64 -1.05
N LEU A 105 0.11 -7.17 -2.21
CA LEU A 105 0.30 -8.62 -2.41
C LEU A 105 1.42 -9.19 -1.55
N VAL A 106 2.53 -8.47 -1.39
CA VAL A 106 3.63 -8.85 -0.50
C VAL A 106 3.16 -8.89 0.96
N GLU A 107 2.41 -7.88 1.41
CA GLU A 107 1.83 -7.86 2.76
C GLU A 107 0.87 -9.05 2.97
N ALA A 108 -0.05 -9.28 2.03
CA ALA A 108 -0.98 -10.39 2.09
C ALA A 108 -0.27 -11.75 2.10
N GLY A 109 0.75 -11.92 1.25
CA GLY A 109 1.57 -13.12 1.18
C GLY A 109 2.30 -13.41 2.49
N SER A 110 2.85 -12.38 3.12
CA SER A 110 3.52 -12.49 4.42
C SER A 110 2.55 -12.96 5.53
N LEU A 111 1.32 -12.44 5.56
CA LEU A 111 0.30 -12.90 6.49
C LEU A 111 -0.08 -14.37 6.25
N LEU A 112 -0.23 -14.78 5.00
CA LEU A 112 -0.52 -16.17 4.65
C LEU A 112 0.62 -17.10 5.07
N GLN A 113 1.87 -16.72 4.83
CA GLN A 113 3.03 -17.50 5.22
C GLN A 113 3.08 -17.74 6.74
N ILE A 114 2.86 -16.70 7.54
CA ILE A 114 2.81 -16.81 9.01
C ILE A 114 1.74 -17.82 9.45
N GLU A 115 0.54 -17.78 8.85
CA GLU A 115 -0.54 -18.68 9.21
C GLU A 115 -0.29 -20.11 8.73
N MET A 116 0.36 -20.29 7.58
CA MET A 116 0.79 -21.62 7.11
C MET A 116 1.83 -22.24 8.04
N ASP A 117 2.81 -21.48 8.49
CA ASP A 117 3.83 -21.97 9.43
C ASP A 117 3.20 -22.38 10.77
N ARG A 118 2.23 -21.62 11.27
CA ARG A 118 1.43 -21.97 12.46
C ARG A 118 0.64 -23.27 12.26
N ALA A 119 0.01 -23.43 11.11
CA ALA A 119 -0.76 -24.63 10.78
C ALA A 119 0.15 -25.87 10.69
N ILE A 120 1.31 -25.74 10.02
CA ILE A 120 2.32 -26.81 9.92
C ILE A 120 2.80 -27.21 11.31
N ALA A 121 3.15 -26.26 12.16
CA ALA A 121 3.59 -26.53 13.52
C ALA A 121 2.51 -27.27 14.36
N ALA A 122 1.26 -26.83 14.25
CA ALA A 122 0.15 -27.47 14.95
C ALA A 122 -0.11 -28.90 14.46
N LEU A 123 -0.06 -29.12 13.14
CA LEU A 123 -0.22 -30.44 12.54
C LEU A 123 0.93 -31.37 12.91
N ALA A 124 2.16 -30.90 12.89
CA ALA A 124 3.32 -31.67 13.30
C ALA A 124 3.24 -32.09 14.76
N ALA A 125 2.84 -31.17 15.66
CA ALA A 125 2.64 -31.48 17.07
C ALA A 125 1.55 -32.56 17.26
N LYS A 126 0.42 -32.45 16.56
CA LYS A 126 -0.67 -33.44 16.61
C LYS A 126 -0.25 -34.79 16.02
N ALA A 127 0.52 -34.80 14.95
CA ALA A 127 1.03 -36.04 14.36
C ALA A 127 1.94 -36.80 15.34
N VAL A 128 2.79 -36.09 16.09
CA VAL A 128 3.63 -36.72 17.14
C VAL A 128 2.79 -37.18 18.32
N GLU A 129 1.84 -36.36 18.79
CA GLU A 129 0.95 -36.69 19.92
C GLU A 129 0.11 -37.96 19.65
N HIS A 130 -0.36 -38.13 18.42
CA HIS A 130 -1.25 -39.20 18.02
C HIS A 130 -0.61 -40.32 17.21
N LYS A 131 0.74 -40.40 17.15
CA LYS A 131 1.45 -41.39 16.32
C LYS A 131 1.10 -42.85 16.58
N ASP A 132 0.69 -43.16 17.81
CA ASP A 132 0.30 -44.50 18.24
C ASP A 132 -1.21 -44.64 18.53
N THR A 133 -1.99 -43.60 18.18
CA THR A 133 -3.45 -43.63 18.36
C THR A 133 -4.11 -44.44 17.25
N LEU A 134 -4.83 -45.49 17.61
CA LEU A 134 -5.60 -46.29 16.67
C LEU A 134 -6.76 -45.48 16.11
N ALA A 135 -6.85 -45.40 14.79
CA ALA A 135 -7.96 -44.80 14.09
C ALA A 135 -8.76 -45.90 13.35
N MET A 136 -10.10 -45.77 13.38
CA MET A 136 -10.98 -46.62 12.58
C MET A 136 -11.23 -45.99 11.21
#